data_8c339c32e36810e295db71f375980b4e
#
_entry.id   8c339c32e36810e295db71f375980b4e
#
_cell.length_a   1.000
_cell.length_b   1.000
_cell.length_c   1.000
_cell.angle_alpha   90.00
_cell.angle_beta   90.00
_cell.angle_gamma   90.00
#
_symmetry.space_group_name_H-M   'P 1'
#
loop_
_entity.id
_entity.type
_entity.pdbx_description
1 polymer ?
#
loop_
_entity_poly.entity_id
_entity_poly.type
_entity_poly.pdbx_seq_one_letter_code
_entity_poly.pdbx_strand_id
1 'polypeptide(L)'
;MVKSLLYPVITEPECRHIFADQYAFRPTGSTTSALISIFQPITNLLQEHDYVHLISLDFSKAFDSVRHYSLVSKLAEFALPECFYNWVIDYIFSRKHQTKAGNVKSAFRKINASIIQGSGLEPVSYVFTACDLRTCVVLI
;
A
#
# COMPACT_ATOMS: atom_id res chain seq x y z
N MET A 1 -3.28 -18.09 1.59
CA MET A 1 -2.10 -17.88 2.47
C MET A 1 -1.78 -16.41 2.69
N VAL A 2 -1.33 -15.62 1.70
CA VAL A 2 -0.97 -14.19 1.94
C VAL A 2 -2.13 -13.39 2.55
N LYS A 3 -3.30 -13.41 1.92
CA LYS A 3 -4.49 -12.70 2.42
C LYS A 3 -4.95 -13.18 3.79
N SER A 4 -4.88 -14.47 4.08
CA SER A 4 -5.33 -15.02 5.37
C SER A 4 -4.40 -14.66 6.54
N LEU A 5 -3.17 -14.29 6.27
CA LEU A 5 -2.19 -13.88 7.29
C LEU A 5 -2.09 -12.36 7.47
N LEU A 6 -2.22 -11.60 6.38
CA LEU A 6 -2.07 -10.14 6.42
C LEU A 6 -3.38 -9.39 6.66
N TYR A 7 -4.52 -9.88 6.16
CA TYR A 7 -5.78 -9.20 6.37
C TYR A 7 -6.23 -9.13 7.84
N PRO A 8 -6.03 -10.17 8.67
CA PRO A 8 -6.30 -10.02 10.09
C PRO A 8 -5.55 -8.84 10.71
N VAL A 9 -4.25 -8.68 10.42
CA VAL A 9 -3.44 -7.57 10.94
C VAL A 9 -4.00 -6.20 10.56
N ILE A 10 -4.44 -6.04 9.30
CA ILE A 10 -5.04 -4.77 8.82
C ILE A 10 -6.38 -4.49 9.52
N THR A 11 -7.11 -5.53 9.93
CA THR A 11 -8.43 -5.41 10.57
C THR A 11 -8.40 -5.44 12.09
N GLU A 12 -7.26 -5.77 12.69
CA GLU A 12 -7.09 -5.75 14.16
C GLU A 12 -7.46 -4.39 14.76
N PRO A 13 -8.13 -4.37 15.91
CA PRO A 13 -8.54 -3.14 16.58
C PRO A 13 -7.36 -2.20 16.85
N GLU A 14 -6.21 -2.75 17.23
CA GLU A 14 -4.98 -2.01 17.53
C GLU A 14 -4.39 -1.33 16.28
N CYS A 15 -4.52 -1.93 15.12
CA CYS A 15 -4.03 -1.39 13.84
C CYS A 15 -5.09 -0.57 13.09
N ARG A 16 -6.35 -0.55 13.57
CA ARG A 16 -7.45 0.11 12.87
C ARG A 16 -7.20 1.57 12.57
N HIS A 17 -6.56 2.29 13.48
CA HIS A 17 -6.24 3.70 13.31
C HIS A 17 -5.17 3.93 12.23
N ILE A 18 -4.26 2.96 12.02
CA ILE A 18 -3.19 3.04 11.01
C ILE A 18 -3.79 2.96 9.59
N PHE A 19 -4.83 2.17 9.43
CA PHE A 19 -5.47 1.93 8.13
C PHE A 19 -6.84 2.60 8.00
N ALA A 20 -7.17 3.58 8.85
CA ALA A 20 -8.50 4.20 8.88
C ALA A 20 -8.88 4.83 7.54
N ASP A 21 -7.94 5.54 6.92
CA ASP A 21 -8.12 6.26 5.65
C ASP A 21 -7.78 5.40 4.43
N GLN A 22 -7.49 4.11 4.63
CA GLN A 22 -7.16 3.19 3.54
C GLN A 22 -8.42 2.48 3.04
N TYR A 23 -8.90 2.82 1.85
CA TYR A 23 -10.10 2.24 1.23
C TYR A 23 -9.77 1.17 0.18
N ALA A 24 -8.66 1.31 -0.53
CA ALA A 24 -8.25 0.36 -1.55
C ALA A 24 -7.60 -0.89 -0.93
N PHE A 25 -7.85 -2.04 -1.55
CA PHE A 25 -7.26 -3.34 -1.19
C PHE A 25 -7.53 -3.80 0.26
N ARG A 26 -8.55 -3.26 0.87
CA ARG A 26 -9.00 -3.60 2.21
C ARG A 26 -10.31 -4.40 2.15
N PRO A 27 -10.53 -5.43 3.01
CA PRO A 27 -11.73 -6.27 2.95
C PRO A 27 -13.05 -5.50 3.06
N THR A 28 -13.06 -4.41 3.84
CA THR A 28 -14.24 -3.55 4.08
C THR A 28 -14.20 -2.25 3.29
N GLY A 29 -13.18 -2.03 2.47
CA GLY A 29 -13.03 -0.81 1.68
C GLY A 29 -13.77 -0.90 0.34
N SER A 30 -14.27 0.23 -0.11
CA SER A 30 -14.87 0.38 -1.43
C SER A 30 -14.63 1.77 -1.99
N THR A 31 -14.72 1.92 -3.31
CA THR A 31 -14.69 3.23 -3.97
C THR A 31 -15.81 4.14 -3.47
N THR A 32 -17.00 3.59 -3.24
CA THR A 32 -18.14 4.33 -2.71
C THR A 32 -17.84 4.89 -1.32
N SER A 33 -17.28 4.07 -0.42
CA SER A 33 -16.90 4.53 0.92
C SER A 33 -15.83 5.61 0.86
N ALA A 34 -14.85 5.49 -0.04
CA ALA A 34 -13.83 6.51 -0.27
C ALA A 34 -14.44 7.85 -0.73
N LEU A 35 -15.36 7.80 -1.68
CA LEU A 35 -16.05 9.00 -2.17
C LEU A 35 -16.88 9.67 -1.06
N ILE A 36 -17.62 8.90 -0.27
CA ILE A 36 -18.40 9.44 0.86
C ILE A 36 -17.47 10.11 1.86
N SER A 37 -16.34 9.51 2.20
CA SER A 37 -15.37 10.07 3.15
C SER A 37 -14.74 11.37 2.65
N ILE A 38 -14.65 11.58 1.35
CA ILE A 38 -14.15 12.83 0.75
C ILE A 38 -15.24 13.87 0.66
N PHE A 39 -16.42 13.51 0.15
CA PHE A 39 -17.47 14.50 -0.14
C PHE A 39 -18.17 14.98 1.11
N GLN A 40 -18.33 14.17 2.15
CA GLN A 40 -19.03 14.60 3.36
C GLN A 40 -18.31 15.74 4.10
N PRO A 41 -16.99 15.69 4.36
CA PRO A 41 -16.26 16.84 4.91
C PRO A 41 -16.31 18.07 4.02
N ILE A 42 -16.19 17.90 2.70
CA ILE A 42 -16.30 19.02 1.75
C ILE A 42 -17.66 19.71 1.85
N THR A 43 -18.75 18.93 1.88
CA THR A 43 -20.11 19.47 1.99
C THR A 43 -20.29 20.22 3.30
N ASN A 44 -19.77 19.70 4.42
CA ASN A 44 -19.82 20.37 5.71
C ASN A 44 -19.04 21.70 5.69
N LEU A 45 -17.81 21.69 5.14
CA LEU A 45 -17.01 22.91 5.03
C LEU A 45 -17.65 24.00 4.16
N LEU A 46 -18.34 23.62 3.08
CA LEU A 46 -19.05 24.55 2.20
C LEU A 46 -20.30 25.18 2.85
N GLN A 47 -20.73 24.71 4.03
CA GLN A 47 -21.77 25.39 4.81
C GLN A 47 -21.21 26.58 5.57
N GLU A 48 -19.93 26.60 5.85
CA GLU A 48 -19.24 27.62 6.67
C GLU A 48 -18.29 28.49 5.84
N HIS A 49 -17.89 28.02 4.64
CA HIS A 49 -16.91 28.67 3.78
C HIS A 49 -17.42 28.76 2.34
N ASP A 50 -17.10 29.85 1.65
CA ASP A 50 -17.49 30.08 0.25
C ASP A 50 -16.86 29.13 -0.75
N TYR A 51 -15.67 28.58 -0.40
CA TYR A 51 -14.93 27.64 -1.24
C TYR A 51 -14.07 26.69 -0.43
N VAL A 52 -13.78 25.54 -1.01
CA VAL A 52 -12.89 24.51 -0.44
C VAL A 52 -11.85 24.10 -1.49
N HIS A 53 -10.59 24.08 -1.11
CA HIS A 53 -9.51 23.55 -1.94
C HIS A 53 -9.31 22.06 -1.67
N LEU A 54 -9.42 21.24 -2.70
CA LEU A 54 -9.08 19.80 -2.64
C LEU A 54 -7.79 19.56 -3.40
N ILE A 55 -6.78 19.05 -2.69
CA ILE A 55 -5.49 18.67 -3.28
C ILE A 55 -5.44 17.15 -3.36
N SER A 56 -5.32 16.62 -4.58
CA SER A 56 -5.16 15.18 -4.84
C SER A 56 -3.74 14.88 -5.26
N LEU A 57 -3.17 13.82 -4.69
CA LEU A 57 -1.84 13.30 -5.05
C LEU A 57 -2.00 11.90 -5.64
N ASP A 58 -1.27 11.61 -6.70
CA ASP A 58 -1.25 10.30 -7.33
C ASP A 58 0.19 9.74 -7.40
N PHE A 59 0.31 8.43 -7.24
CA PHE A 59 1.60 7.75 -7.30
C PHE A 59 1.88 7.22 -8.70
N SER A 60 2.85 7.79 -9.37
CA SER A 60 3.37 7.19 -10.61
C SER A 60 4.00 5.83 -10.32
N LYS A 61 3.50 4.78 -11.01
CA LYS A 61 4.04 3.41 -10.86
C LYS A 61 4.04 2.91 -9.41
N ALA A 62 2.92 3.06 -8.72
CA ALA A 62 2.77 2.76 -7.30
C ALA A 62 3.39 1.42 -6.87
N PHE A 63 3.15 0.34 -7.64
CA PHE A 63 3.70 -0.99 -7.33
C PHE A 63 5.16 -1.15 -7.73
N ASP A 64 5.59 -0.52 -8.81
CA ASP A 64 6.99 -0.59 -9.28
C ASP A 64 7.94 0.21 -8.40
N SER A 65 7.43 1.22 -7.69
CA SER A 65 8.21 2.10 -6.81
C SER A 65 8.37 1.57 -5.39
N VAL A 66 7.65 0.50 -4.99
CA VAL A 66 7.75 -0.09 -3.65
C VAL A 66 9.16 -0.60 -3.40
N ARG A 67 9.88 0.06 -2.51
CA ARG A 67 11.24 -0.36 -2.11
C ARG A 67 11.18 -1.54 -1.15
N HIS A 68 11.92 -2.59 -1.45
CA HIS A 68 11.94 -3.84 -0.66
C HIS A 68 12.30 -3.58 0.80
N TYR A 69 13.34 -2.79 1.05
CA TYR A 69 13.77 -2.45 2.40
C TYR A 69 12.66 -1.73 3.19
N SER A 70 12.05 -0.70 2.60
CA SER A 70 10.99 0.08 3.26
C SER A 70 9.78 -0.78 3.58
N LEU A 71 9.38 -1.66 2.67
CA LEU A 71 8.27 -2.58 2.90
C LEU A 71 8.56 -3.53 4.06
N VAL A 72 9.75 -4.15 4.09
CA VAL A 72 10.13 -5.10 5.15
C VAL A 72 10.27 -4.39 6.49
N SER A 73 10.83 -3.16 6.54
CA SER A 73 10.91 -2.38 7.76
C SER A 73 9.52 -2.05 8.32
N LYS A 74 8.58 -1.65 7.46
CA LYS A 74 7.19 -1.39 7.89
C LYS A 74 6.49 -2.67 8.35
N LEU A 75 6.67 -3.79 7.65
CA LEU A 75 6.09 -5.08 8.09
C LEU A 75 6.61 -5.54 9.44
N ALA A 76 7.85 -5.19 9.81
CA ALA A 76 8.43 -5.52 11.11
C ALA A 76 7.76 -4.78 12.29
N GLU A 77 7.03 -3.69 12.02
CA GLU A 77 6.29 -2.93 13.04
C GLU A 77 4.97 -3.60 13.44
N PHE A 78 4.54 -4.61 12.69
CA PHE A 78 3.29 -5.33 12.92
C PHE A 78 3.52 -6.71 13.53
N ALA A 79 2.58 -7.18 14.34
CA ALA A 79 2.62 -8.49 14.99
C ALA A 79 2.35 -9.64 13.98
N LEU A 80 3.25 -9.80 13.01
CA LEU A 80 3.18 -10.87 12.03
C LEU A 80 3.82 -12.16 12.56
N PRO A 81 3.30 -13.35 12.22
CA PRO A 81 3.99 -14.59 12.50
C PRO A 81 5.39 -14.60 11.89
N GLU A 82 6.39 -14.97 12.67
CA GLU A 82 7.80 -14.95 12.26
C GLU A 82 8.05 -15.75 10.96
N CYS A 83 7.45 -16.93 10.85
CA CYS A 83 7.55 -17.74 9.64
C CYS A 83 7.03 -17.02 8.39
N PHE A 84 5.99 -16.21 8.52
CA PHE A 84 5.46 -15.44 7.41
C PHE A 84 6.34 -14.23 7.09
N TYR A 85 6.83 -13.52 8.10
CA TYR A 85 7.74 -12.40 7.92
C TYR A 85 9.02 -12.85 7.20
N ASN A 86 9.65 -13.95 7.66
CA ASN A 86 10.83 -14.53 7.04
C ASN A 86 10.55 -14.99 5.59
N TRP A 87 9.37 -15.56 5.33
CA TRP A 87 8.96 -15.90 3.97
C TRP A 87 8.85 -14.67 3.06
N VAL A 88 8.33 -13.55 3.55
CA VAL A 88 8.26 -12.30 2.77
C VAL A 88 9.67 -11.79 2.46
N ILE A 89 10.58 -11.83 3.41
CA ILE A 89 12.00 -11.48 3.20
C ILE A 89 12.60 -12.33 2.08
N ASP A 90 12.50 -13.64 2.16
CA ASP A 90 13.03 -14.57 1.15
C ASP A 90 12.37 -14.36 -0.22
N TYR A 91 11.06 -14.06 -0.22
CA TYR A 91 10.34 -13.81 -1.46
C TYR A 91 10.77 -12.51 -2.15
N ILE A 92 11.12 -11.48 -1.40
CA ILE A 92 11.43 -10.14 -1.94
C ILE A 92 12.93 -9.97 -2.20
N PHE A 93 13.78 -10.36 -1.24
CA PHE A 93 15.22 -10.12 -1.34
C PHE A 93 15.91 -11.08 -2.30
N SER A 94 17.12 -10.72 -2.72
CA SER A 94 17.98 -11.50 -3.62
C SER A 94 17.41 -11.78 -4.99
N ARG A 95 16.31 -11.09 -5.36
CA ARG A 95 15.69 -11.22 -6.69
C ARG A 95 16.55 -10.58 -7.76
N LYS A 96 16.55 -11.24 -8.91
CA LYS A 96 17.21 -10.76 -10.13
C LYS A 96 16.25 -10.90 -11.29
N HIS A 97 16.34 -10.00 -12.24
CA HIS A 97 15.63 -10.14 -13.50
C HIS A 97 16.60 -10.23 -14.68
N GLN A 98 16.11 -10.81 -15.74
CA GLN A 98 16.78 -10.93 -17.03
C GLN A 98 15.72 -10.77 -18.12
N THR A 99 16.04 -10.00 -19.13
CA THR A 99 15.16 -9.86 -20.30
C THR A 99 15.60 -10.86 -21.38
N LYS A 100 14.63 -11.55 -21.98
CA LYS A 100 14.84 -12.43 -23.12
C LYS A 100 14.12 -11.85 -24.35
N ALA A 101 14.85 -11.67 -25.44
CA ALA A 101 14.31 -11.25 -26.75
C ALA A 101 14.77 -12.27 -27.81
N GLY A 102 13.86 -13.09 -28.30
CA GLY A 102 14.20 -14.21 -29.17
C GLY A 102 15.15 -15.18 -28.48
N ASN A 103 16.34 -15.40 -29.06
CA ASN A 103 17.38 -16.28 -28.52
C ASN A 103 18.44 -15.53 -27.68
N VAL A 104 18.34 -14.22 -27.56
CA VAL A 104 19.28 -13.38 -26.81
C VAL A 104 18.75 -13.12 -25.40
N LYS A 105 19.63 -13.18 -24.40
CA LYS A 105 19.33 -12.85 -23.01
C LYS A 105 20.25 -11.73 -22.54
N SER A 106 19.69 -10.78 -21.77
CA SER A 106 20.48 -9.75 -21.10
C SER A 106 21.28 -10.33 -19.94
N ALA A 107 22.21 -9.56 -19.38
CA ALA A 107 22.79 -9.87 -18.06
C ALA A 107 21.72 -9.83 -16.96
N PHE A 108 21.93 -10.58 -15.89
CA PHE A 108 21.10 -10.48 -14.69
C PHE A 108 21.29 -9.15 -13.98
N ARG A 109 20.18 -8.53 -13.59
CA ARG A 109 20.16 -7.32 -12.76
C ARG A 109 19.47 -7.59 -11.44
N LYS A 110 20.06 -7.13 -10.33
CA LYS A 110 19.42 -7.17 -9.01
C LYS A 110 18.22 -6.22 -8.99
N ILE A 111 17.17 -6.63 -8.27
CA ILE A 111 15.96 -5.83 -8.04
C ILE A 111 15.94 -5.46 -6.55
N ASN A 112 15.74 -4.17 -6.25
CA ASN A 112 15.60 -3.64 -4.89
C ASN A 112 14.29 -2.88 -4.67
N ALA A 113 13.48 -2.81 -5.70
CA ALA A 113 12.13 -2.22 -5.69
C ALA A 113 11.24 -3.01 -6.65
N SER A 114 9.93 -2.70 -6.65
CA SER A 114 8.87 -3.39 -7.36
C SER A 114 8.42 -4.70 -6.70
N ILE A 115 7.13 -4.95 -6.78
CA ILE A 115 6.51 -6.20 -6.38
C ILE A 115 6.05 -6.94 -7.64
N ILE A 116 6.13 -8.26 -7.63
CA ILE A 116 5.73 -9.08 -8.77
C ILE A 116 4.23 -8.88 -9.01
N GLN A 117 3.90 -8.28 -10.15
CA GLN A 117 2.53 -8.01 -10.57
C GLN A 117 1.73 -9.32 -10.67
N GLY A 118 0.47 -9.27 -10.22
CA GLY A 118 -0.38 -10.44 -10.14
C GLY A 118 -0.09 -11.37 -8.95
N SER A 119 0.91 -11.06 -8.11
CA SER A 119 1.11 -11.78 -6.87
C SER A 119 0.08 -11.37 -5.81
N GLY A 120 -0.31 -12.30 -4.93
CA GLY A 120 -1.18 -11.96 -3.80
C GLY A 120 -0.56 -10.97 -2.82
N LEU A 121 0.76 -10.75 -2.90
CA LEU A 121 1.50 -9.79 -2.08
C LEU A 121 1.39 -8.36 -2.61
N GLU A 122 1.14 -8.18 -3.92
CA GLU A 122 1.13 -6.87 -4.58
C GLU A 122 0.19 -5.84 -3.91
N PRO A 123 -1.14 -6.09 -3.81
CA PRO A 123 -2.05 -5.11 -3.23
C PRO A 123 -1.77 -4.86 -1.73
N VAL A 124 -1.37 -5.90 -1.01
CA VAL A 124 -1.07 -5.79 0.42
C VAL A 124 0.21 -4.99 0.65
N SER A 125 1.25 -5.21 -0.16
CA SER A 125 2.49 -4.43 -0.08
C SER A 125 2.24 -2.94 -0.25
N TYR A 126 1.34 -2.55 -1.14
CA TYR A 126 0.95 -1.16 -1.31
C TYR A 126 0.29 -0.60 -0.04
N VAL A 127 -0.67 -1.33 0.54
CA VAL A 127 -1.37 -0.91 1.77
C VAL A 127 -0.37 -0.66 2.91
N PHE A 128 0.58 -1.57 3.13
CA PHE A 128 1.62 -1.38 4.15
C PHE A 128 2.62 -0.27 3.79
N THR A 129 2.95 -0.10 2.52
CA THR A 129 3.84 1.00 2.10
C THR A 129 3.19 2.36 2.31
N ALA A 130 1.89 2.48 2.10
CA ALA A 130 1.13 3.72 2.22
C ALA A 130 0.53 3.95 3.62
N CYS A 131 0.74 3.06 4.58
CA CYS A 131 0.04 3.09 5.89
C CYS A 131 0.37 4.32 6.76
N ASP A 132 1.45 5.01 6.51
CA ASP A 132 1.86 6.25 7.18
C ASP A 132 1.38 7.54 6.47
N LEU A 133 0.78 7.42 5.30
CA LEU A 133 0.12 8.55 4.66
C LEU A 133 -1.14 8.91 5.42
N ARG A 134 -1.33 10.20 5.68
CA ARG A 134 -2.51 10.73 6.36
C ARG A 134 -3.17 11.79 5.50
N THR A 135 -4.48 11.74 5.46
CA THR A 135 -5.27 12.87 4.98
C THR A 135 -5.14 14.03 5.97
N CYS A 136 -5.02 15.23 5.45
CA CYS A 136 -4.86 16.43 6.26
C CYS A 136 -5.91 17.45 5.81
N VAL A 137 -6.69 17.99 6.77
CA VAL A 137 -7.52 19.16 6.55
C VAL A 137 -6.77 20.33 7.15
N VAL A 138 -6.39 21.28 6.31
CA VAL A 138 -5.78 22.56 6.73
C VAL A 138 -6.85 23.64 6.53
N LEU A 139 -7.29 24.22 7.63
CA LEU A 139 -8.13 25.44 7.59
C LEU A 139 -7.20 26.63 7.45
N ILE A 140 -7.36 27.42 6.41
CA ILE A 140 -6.58 28.63 6.11
C ILE A 140 -7.48 29.84 6.37
#